data_eb8f74a146345d7c1ec7d33fa02c55f8
#
_entry.id   eb8f74a146345d7c1ec7d33fa02c55f8
#
_cell.length_a   1.000
_cell.length_b   1.000
_cell.length_c   1.000
_cell.angle_alpha   90.00
_cell.angle_beta   90.00
_cell.angle_gamma   90.00
#
_symmetry.space_group_name_H-M   'P 1'
#
loop_
_entity.id
_entity.type
_entity.pdbx_description
1 polymer ?
#
loop_
_entity_poly.entity_id
_entity_poly.type
_entity_poly.pdbx_seq_one_letter_code
_entity_poly.pdbx_strand_id
1 'polypeptide(L)'
;EAIVKMLSENYEIVDEGWRAYPGGYFDRKVIVTTPEGKKAEVQIWSQEMGAVKEQLWSIYDKARVIEKDEAKKGDYQNMLKESESIATAALVAGADIWKPIYDQINLSVPGI
;
A
#
# COMPACT_ATOMS: atom_id res chain seq x y z
N GLU A 1 -7.93 -12.42 4.72
CA GLU A 1 -8.33 -13.00 6.01
C GLU A 1 -7.69 -14.36 6.28
N ALA A 2 -7.59 -15.23 5.27
CA ALA A 2 -6.98 -16.55 5.45
C ALA A 2 -5.51 -16.46 5.89
N ILE A 3 -4.76 -15.51 5.31
CA ILE A 3 -3.35 -15.30 5.67
C ILE A 3 -3.22 -14.81 7.11
N VAL A 4 -4.04 -13.84 7.50
CA VAL A 4 -4.03 -13.30 8.87
C VAL A 4 -4.41 -14.37 9.88
N LYS A 5 -5.43 -15.17 9.58
CA LYS A 5 -5.86 -16.27 10.43
C LYS A 5 -4.74 -17.28 10.62
N MET A 6 -4.07 -17.68 9.54
CA MET A 6 -2.96 -18.61 9.60
C MET A 6 -1.81 -18.09 10.46
N LEU A 7 -1.48 -16.81 10.31
CA LEU A 7 -0.43 -16.18 11.11
C LEU A 7 -0.82 -16.14 12.59
N SER A 8 -2.08 -15.82 12.91
CA SER A 8 -2.55 -15.76 14.30
C SER A 8 -2.55 -17.12 14.98
N GLU A 9 -2.67 -18.21 14.24
CA GLU A 9 -2.65 -19.56 14.77
C GLU A 9 -1.23 -20.01 15.12
N ASN A 10 -0.20 -19.44 14.49
CA ASN A 10 1.19 -19.87 14.61
C ASN A 10 2.10 -18.86 15.34
N TYR A 11 1.69 -17.59 15.38
CA TYR A 11 2.50 -16.51 15.96
C TYR A 11 1.61 -15.56 16.73
N GLU A 12 2.24 -14.83 17.65
CA GLU A 12 1.62 -13.65 18.21
C GLU A 12 1.64 -12.55 17.13
N ILE A 13 0.50 -11.89 16.90
CA ILE A 13 0.40 -10.89 15.85
C ILE A 13 -0.19 -9.58 16.35
N VAL A 14 0.20 -8.48 15.67
CA VAL A 14 -0.47 -7.19 15.73
C VAL A 14 -0.87 -6.85 14.30
N ASP A 15 -2.18 -6.82 14.04
CA ASP A 15 -2.72 -6.48 12.73
C ASP A 15 -2.96 -4.98 12.67
N GLU A 16 -2.14 -4.29 11.89
CA GLU A 16 -2.23 -2.84 11.73
C GLU A 16 -3.32 -2.41 10.74
N GLY A 17 -3.95 -3.38 10.06
CA GLY A 17 -5.07 -3.13 9.15
C GLY A 17 -4.65 -2.63 7.78
N TRP A 18 -5.67 -2.36 6.97
CA TRP A 18 -5.49 -1.83 5.63
C TRP A 18 -5.21 -0.33 5.70
N ARG A 19 -4.25 0.14 4.91
CA ARG A 19 -3.89 1.55 4.82
C ARG A 19 -3.66 1.96 3.37
N ALA A 20 -4.13 3.17 3.03
CA ALA A 20 -3.83 3.82 1.77
C ALA A 20 -2.74 4.87 1.99
N TYR A 21 -1.86 5.03 1.02
CA TYR A 21 -0.74 5.97 1.05
C TYR A 21 -0.89 7.03 -0.03
N PRO A 22 -0.26 8.21 0.13
CA PRO A 22 -0.20 9.17 -0.97
C PRO A 22 0.36 8.51 -2.22
N GLY A 23 -0.23 8.80 -3.38
CA GLY A 23 0.18 8.19 -4.64
C GLY A 23 -0.59 6.92 -4.99
N GLY A 24 -1.59 6.52 -4.20
CA GLY A 24 -2.54 5.46 -4.55
C GLY A 24 -2.18 4.04 -4.12
N TYR A 25 -0.99 3.83 -3.55
CA TYR A 25 -0.60 2.52 -3.03
C TYR A 25 -1.42 2.18 -1.78
N PHE A 26 -1.77 0.89 -1.62
CA PHE A 26 -2.39 0.41 -0.39
C PHE A 26 -1.87 -0.98 -0.03
N ASP A 27 -1.82 -1.27 1.26
CA ASP A 27 -1.47 -2.60 1.77
C ASP A 27 -2.10 -2.84 3.15
N ARG A 28 -1.95 -4.06 3.64
CA ARG A 28 -2.25 -4.43 5.02
C ARG A 28 -0.95 -4.91 5.66
N LYS A 29 -0.63 -4.38 6.84
CA LYS A 29 0.57 -4.75 7.57
C LYS A 29 0.21 -5.54 8.82
N VAL A 30 0.92 -6.64 9.03
CA VAL A 30 0.79 -7.48 10.21
C VAL A 30 2.17 -7.69 10.79
N ILE A 31 2.33 -7.35 12.05
CA ILE A 31 3.59 -7.60 12.77
C ILE A 31 3.47 -8.95 13.45
N VAL A 32 4.38 -9.85 13.15
CA VAL A 32 4.44 -11.17 13.78
C VAL A 32 5.62 -11.23 14.75
N THR A 33 5.40 -11.89 15.89
CA THR A 33 6.46 -12.14 16.87
C THR A 33 6.69 -13.64 16.93
N THR A 34 7.93 -14.06 16.71
CA THR A 34 8.32 -15.47 16.78
C THR A 34 8.42 -15.93 18.24
N PRO A 35 8.44 -17.25 18.50
CA PRO A 35 8.65 -17.76 19.86
C PRO A 35 9.95 -17.26 20.50
N GLU A 36 10.96 -16.94 19.69
CA GLU A 36 12.24 -16.40 20.16
C GLU A 36 12.18 -14.88 20.44
N GLY A 37 11.02 -14.26 20.24
CA GLY A 37 10.83 -12.82 20.47
C GLY A 37 11.25 -11.91 19.33
N LYS A 38 11.57 -12.47 18.17
CA LYS A 38 11.92 -11.68 16.99
C LYS A 38 10.66 -11.20 16.31
N LYS A 39 10.70 -9.96 15.79
CA LYS A 39 9.57 -9.36 15.08
C LYS A 39 9.85 -9.26 13.61
N ALA A 40 8.82 -9.51 12.80
CA ALA A 40 8.88 -9.36 11.35
C ALA A 40 7.59 -8.70 10.86
N GLU A 41 7.70 -7.88 9.82
CA GLU A 41 6.56 -7.24 9.19
C GLU A 41 6.11 -8.08 7.98
N VAL A 42 4.83 -8.46 7.97
CA VAL A 42 4.21 -9.12 6.83
C VAL A 42 3.32 -8.10 6.13
N GLN A 43 3.57 -7.88 4.85
CA GLN A 43 2.78 -6.98 4.02
C GLN A 43 1.88 -7.80 3.11
N ILE A 44 0.60 -7.40 3.01
CA ILE A 44 -0.39 -8.04 2.17
C ILE A 44 -0.94 -6.99 1.21
N TRP A 45 -0.97 -7.31 -0.08
CA TRP A 45 -1.52 -6.42 -1.11
C TRP A 45 -2.25 -7.24 -2.17
N SER A 46 -3.04 -6.55 -3.00
CA SER A 46 -3.68 -7.21 -4.14
C SER A 46 -2.62 -7.63 -5.16
N GLN A 47 -2.92 -8.65 -5.94
CA GLN A 47 -2.03 -9.10 -7.00
C GLN A 47 -1.72 -7.96 -7.98
N GLU A 48 -2.72 -7.16 -8.32
CA GLU A 48 -2.59 -6.04 -9.24
C GLU A 48 -1.69 -4.94 -8.66
N MET A 49 -1.84 -4.63 -7.38
CA MET A 49 -0.98 -3.65 -6.71
C MET A 49 0.45 -4.19 -6.58
N GLY A 50 0.60 -5.48 -6.31
CA GLY A 50 1.90 -6.13 -6.25
C GLY A 50 2.68 -6.03 -7.55
N ALA A 51 1.99 -6.05 -8.69
CA ALA A 51 2.61 -5.95 -10.01
C ALA A 51 3.26 -4.58 -10.26
N VAL A 52 2.77 -3.52 -9.62
CA VAL A 52 3.31 -2.15 -9.79
C VAL A 52 4.03 -1.65 -8.55
N LYS A 53 4.10 -2.43 -7.50
CA LYS A 53 4.65 -2.04 -6.20
C LYS A 53 6.05 -1.45 -6.30
N GLU A 54 6.95 -2.10 -7.04
CA GLU A 54 8.33 -1.63 -7.16
C GLU A 54 8.43 -0.30 -7.88
N GLN A 55 7.61 -0.10 -8.91
CA GLN A 55 7.54 1.19 -9.61
C GLN A 55 7.08 2.29 -8.67
N LEU A 56 6.03 2.03 -7.88
CA LEU A 56 5.51 2.98 -6.92
C LEU A 56 6.53 3.31 -5.83
N TRP A 57 7.23 2.32 -5.31
CA TRP A 57 8.28 2.53 -4.31
C TRP A 57 9.46 3.33 -4.86
N SER A 58 9.84 3.11 -6.11
CA SER A 58 10.88 3.89 -6.76
C SER A 58 10.51 5.38 -6.82
N ILE A 59 9.27 5.68 -7.20
CA ILE A 59 8.76 7.06 -7.24
C ILE A 59 8.70 7.65 -5.84
N TYR A 60 8.19 6.88 -4.87
CA TYR A 60 8.10 7.30 -3.48
C TYR A 60 9.46 7.69 -2.90
N ASP A 61 10.49 6.87 -3.13
CA ASP A 61 11.83 7.15 -2.63
C ASP A 61 12.38 8.45 -3.18
N LYS A 62 12.16 8.73 -4.47
CA LYS A 62 12.57 9.98 -5.09
C LYS A 62 11.77 11.17 -4.55
N ALA A 63 10.46 11.02 -4.41
CA ALA A 63 9.58 12.07 -3.92
C ALA A 63 9.92 12.44 -2.47
N ARG A 64 10.23 11.46 -1.64
CA ARG A 64 10.56 11.68 -0.23
C ARG A 64 11.79 12.57 -0.05
N VAL A 65 12.77 12.49 -0.94
CA VAL A 65 13.98 13.31 -0.88
C VAL A 65 13.67 14.79 -1.04
N ILE A 66 12.67 15.13 -1.86
CA ILE A 66 12.32 16.54 -2.17
C ILE A 66 11.05 17.02 -1.50
N GLU A 67 10.42 16.17 -0.69
CA GLU A 67 9.11 16.44 -0.09
C GLU A 67 9.04 17.74 0.68
N LYS A 68 10.10 18.10 1.40
CA LYS A 68 10.15 19.29 2.25
C LYS A 68 10.82 20.48 1.58
N ASP A 69 11.23 20.36 0.33
CA ASP A 69 11.89 21.42 -0.41
C ASP A 69 10.84 22.25 -1.14
N GLU A 70 10.59 23.47 -0.66
CA GLU A 70 9.61 24.38 -1.25
C GLU A 70 9.91 24.70 -2.72
N ALA A 71 11.18 24.78 -3.09
CA ALA A 71 11.56 25.08 -4.46
C ALA A 71 11.23 23.91 -5.42
N LYS A 72 11.02 22.71 -4.89
CA LYS A 72 10.72 21.50 -5.67
C LYS A 72 9.30 21.01 -5.48
N LYS A 73 8.41 21.86 -4.96
CA LYS A 73 7.04 21.49 -4.70
C LYS A 73 6.30 20.99 -5.95
N GLY A 74 6.53 21.63 -7.09
CA GLY A 74 5.94 21.22 -8.36
C GLY A 74 6.43 19.85 -8.80
N ASP A 75 7.71 19.59 -8.64
CA ASP A 75 8.31 18.27 -8.97
C ASP A 75 7.74 17.18 -8.07
N TYR A 76 7.61 17.45 -6.79
CA TYR A 76 7.01 16.52 -5.83
C TYR A 76 5.58 16.18 -6.22
N GLN A 77 4.76 17.19 -6.54
CA GLN A 77 3.38 16.96 -6.95
C GLN A 77 3.27 16.17 -8.25
N ASN A 78 4.18 16.41 -9.20
CA ASN A 78 4.22 15.65 -10.45
C ASN A 78 4.58 14.19 -10.21
N MET A 79 5.48 13.92 -9.27
CA MET A 79 5.82 12.55 -8.88
C MET A 79 4.63 11.83 -8.27
N LEU A 80 3.87 12.50 -7.41
CA LEU A 80 2.64 11.93 -6.84
C LEU A 80 1.61 11.62 -7.92
N LYS A 81 1.44 12.51 -8.89
CA LYS A 81 0.51 12.28 -10.01
C LYS A 81 0.93 11.09 -10.87
N GLU A 82 2.21 10.93 -11.12
CA GLU A 82 2.75 9.77 -11.84
C GLU A 82 2.44 8.50 -11.07
N SER A 83 2.70 8.48 -9.77
CA SER A 83 2.39 7.35 -8.90
C SER A 83 0.90 7.02 -8.92
N GLU A 84 0.04 8.03 -8.77
CA GLU A 84 -1.42 7.85 -8.81
C GLU A 84 -1.89 7.27 -10.13
N SER A 85 -1.31 7.70 -11.25
CA SER A 85 -1.65 7.18 -12.56
C SER A 85 -1.34 5.69 -12.69
N ILE A 86 -0.17 5.27 -12.21
CA ILE A 86 0.24 3.87 -12.20
C ILE A 86 -0.66 3.06 -11.26
N ALA A 87 -0.88 3.57 -10.06
CA ALA A 87 -1.69 2.89 -9.04
C ALA A 87 -3.15 2.78 -9.47
N THR A 88 -3.71 3.80 -10.11
CA THR A 88 -5.11 3.81 -10.57
C THR A 88 -5.38 2.66 -11.53
N ALA A 89 -4.47 2.38 -12.44
CA ALA A 89 -4.62 1.25 -13.36
C ALA A 89 -4.72 -0.09 -12.59
N ALA A 90 -3.89 -0.26 -11.56
CA ALA A 90 -3.93 -1.45 -10.72
C ALA A 90 -5.22 -1.53 -9.90
N LEU A 91 -5.68 -0.41 -9.36
CA LEU A 91 -6.90 -0.35 -8.56
C LEU A 91 -8.13 -0.69 -9.41
N VAL A 92 -8.20 -0.15 -10.63
CA VAL A 92 -9.30 -0.46 -11.56
C VAL A 92 -9.29 -1.93 -11.92
N ALA A 93 -8.13 -2.49 -12.22
CA ALA A 93 -8.00 -3.91 -12.58
C ALA A 93 -8.45 -4.85 -11.45
N GLY A 94 -8.24 -4.46 -10.20
CA GLY A 94 -8.61 -5.26 -9.04
C GLY A 94 -9.98 -4.95 -8.44
N ALA A 95 -10.73 -4.00 -9.00
CA ALA A 95 -11.93 -3.46 -8.37
C ALA A 95 -13.03 -4.49 -8.11
N ASP A 96 -13.20 -5.49 -8.98
CA ASP A 96 -14.24 -6.51 -8.83
C ASP A 96 -14.10 -7.26 -7.50
N ILE A 97 -12.88 -7.47 -7.04
CA ILE A 97 -12.59 -8.21 -5.81
C ILE A 97 -12.34 -7.27 -4.64
N TRP A 98 -11.65 -6.14 -4.90
CA TRP A 98 -11.08 -5.30 -3.85
C TRP A 98 -11.88 -4.05 -3.51
N LYS A 99 -12.97 -3.76 -4.22
CA LYS A 99 -13.78 -2.56 -3.95
C LYS A 99 -14.21 -2.43 -2.48
N PRO A 100 -14.64 -3.50 -1.78
CA PRO A 100 -14.99 -3.39 -0.36
C PRO A 100 -13.84 -2.86 0.51
N ILE A 101 -12.60 -3.24 0.19
CA ILE A 101 -11.42 -2.73 0.90
C ILE A 101 -11.15 -1.27 0.53
N TYR A 102 -11.31 -0.90 -0.75
CA TYR A 102 -11.18 0.50 -1.18
C TYR A 102 -12.14 1.40 -0.41
N ASP A 103 -13.38 0.96 -0.25
CA ASP A 103 -14.40 1.72 0.49
C ASP A 103 -14.03 1.84 1.97
N GLN A 104 -13.49 0.77 2.55
CA GLN A 104 -13.08 0.76 3.95
C GLN A 104 -11.97 1.78 4.25
N ILE A 105 -11.05 1.99 3.32
CA ILE A 105 -9.91 2.91 3.50
C ILE A 105 -10.10 4.23 2.76
N ASN A 106 -11.32 4.52 2.30
CA ASN A 106 -11.68 5.76 1.60
C ASN A 106 -10.82 6.01 0.35
N LEU A 107 -10.51 4.95 -0.38
CA LEU A 107 -9.73 5.03 -1.59
C LEU A 107 -10.66 5.22 -2.78
N SER A 108 -10.63 6.39 -3.39
CA SER A 108 -11.47 6.73 -4.55
C SER A 108 -10.77 6.32 -5.84
N VAL A 109 -11.53 5.66 -6.72
CA VAL A 109 -11.03 5.23 -8.03
C VAL A 109 -12.00 5.72 -9.10
N PRO A 110 -11.52 6.43 -10.14
CA PRO A 110 -12.40 6.95 -11.19
C PRO A 110 -13.21 5.84 -11.86
N GLY A 111 -14.51 6.06 -11.99
CA GLY A 111 -15.41 5.12 -12.66
C GLY A 111 -15.85 3.93 -11.83
N ILE A 112 -15.55 3.94 -10.55
CA ILE A 112 -15.92 2.84 -9.66
C ILE A 112 -16.74 3.36 -8.48
#